data_67b33fc34af2eb8cc9aae6933664518a
#
_entry.id   67b33fc34af2eb8cc9aae6933664518a
#
_cell.length_a   1.000
_cell.length_b   1.000
_cell.length_c   1.000
_cell.angle_alpha   90.00
_cell.angle_beta   90.00
_cell.angle_gamma   90.00
#
_symmetry.space_group_name_H-M   'P 1'
#
loop_
_entity.id
_entity.type
_entity.pdbx_description
1 polymer ?
#
loop_
_entity_poly.entity_id
_entity_poly.type
_entity_poly.pdbx_seq_one_letter_code
_entity_poly.pdbx_strand_id
1 'polypeptide(L)'
;MTRGARGTAAGRGTVAAQGTVAARGTVAARAIPRSILYTPALSLDRLVKAWTYDADVHLIDLEDSVPPQEKAAARKVCRSALEKAPEPANIAVRVNELGAMDAVHDLAMLAEAPVRPGFVVMTMVDSAVEVTLLRDTLASAGAHPQIYVTLETPAAVADVDAIAAAADGLVLGSADLAATLGVEITWAGLLAARQAMAMACARHGTACIDTANFRLAEPGVLAQEIERVRELGFHGKATVHPGELGAINGALRPDPDGLRHARRVAEAVRSADGGIAVLDGNMVGPPFARMARTTVALGDAWAQRFGPSGPSGPISPSDSGGAGASTGLSGLGDGTRAGGGEEAGHDRR
;
A
#
# COMPACT_ATOMS: atom_id res chain seq x y z
N MET A 1 66.11 15.02 42.60
CA MET A 1 65.91 15.45 41.21
C MET A 1 64.94 14.48 40.55
N THR A 2 63.67 14.79 40.58
CA THR A 2 62.59 13.92 40.10
C THR A 2 61.77 14.72 39.07
N ARG A 3 61.74 14.26 37.83
CA ARG A 3 60.92 14.81 36.73
C ARG A 3 59.61 14.05 36.67
N GLY A 4 58.52 14.76 36.87
CA GLY A 4 57.17 14.26 36.71
C GLY A 4 56.77 14.24 35.22
N ALA A 5 56.17 13.11 34.80
CA ALA A 5 55.53 12.95 33.51
C ALA A 5 54.05 13.31 33.63
N ARG A 6 53.59 14.29 32.84
CA ARG A 6 52.19 14.63 32.70
C ARG A 6 51.60 13.77 31.59
N GLY A 7 50.64 12.92 31.95
CA GLY A 7 49.81 12.21 30.98
C GLY A 7 48.63 13.09 30.51
N THR A 8 48.52 13.31 29.22
CA THR A 8 47.38 13.95 28.57
C THR A 8 46.33 12.87 28.25
N ALA A 9 45.20 12.93 28.97
CA ALA A 9 44.03 12.14 28.63
C ALA A 9 43.30 12.79 27.43
N ALA A 10 43.28 12.10 26.31
CA ALA A 10 42.46 12.45 25.15
C ALA A 10 41.00 12.04 25.42
N GLY A 11 40.17 13.02 25.67
CA GLY A 11 38.70 12.80 25.73
C GLY A 11 38.14 12.45 24.36
N ARG A 12 37.62 11.23 24.23
CA ARG A 12 36.79 10.84 23.09
C ARG A 12 35.40 11.45 23.28
N GLY A 13 35.13 12.55 22.57
CA GLY A 13 33.79 13.11 22.45
C GLY A 13 32.91 12.16 21.62
N THR A 14 31.98 11.50 22.28
CA THR A 14 30.83 10.87 21.62
C THR A 14 29.92 11.96 21.08
N VAL A 15 29.95 12.19 19.78
CA VAL A 15 28.95 13.00 19.07
C VAL A 15 27.68 12.18 19.04
N ALA A 16 26.76 12.45 19.96
CA ALA A 16 25.40 11.96 19.87
C ALA A 16 24.71 12.72 18.74
N ALA A 17 24.47 12.05 17.64
CA ALA A 17 23.61 12.53 16.58
C ALA A 17 22.15 12.55 17.12
N GLN A 18 21.75 13.65 17.73
CA GLN A 18 20.36 13.95 18.00
C GLN A 18 19.73 14.47 16.70
N GLY A 19 19.38 13.55 15.81
CA GLY A 19 18.42 13.82 14.75
C GLY A 19 17.06 14.00 15.43
N THR A 20 16.59 15.24 15.52
CA THR A 20 15.20 15.56 15.88
C THR A 20 14.32 14.98 14.78
N VAL A 21 13.75 13.78 15.03
CA VAL A 21 12.60 13.28 14.29
C VAL A 21 11.47 14.24 14.60
N ALA A 22 11.18 15.16 13.67
CA ALA A 22 9.99 15.99 13.76
C ALA A 22 8.80 15.06 13.95
N ALA A 23 8.03 15.27 15.02
CA ALA A 23 6.83 14.48 15.29
C ALA A 23 5.90 14.60 14.09
N ARG A 24 5.84 13.53 13.29
CA ARG A 24 4.86 13.42 12.21
C ARG A 24 3.50 13.45 12.89
N GLY A 25 2.59 14.30 12.36
CA GLY A 25 1.23 14.38 12.88
C GLY A 25 0.63 12.99 12.98
N THR A 26 -0.16 12.76 14.01
CA THR A 26 -0.88 11.49 14.23
C THR A 26 -1.64 11.09 12.96
N VAL A 27 -1.88 9.79 12.75
CA VAL A 27 -2.71 9.21 11.64
C VAL A 27 -3.96 10.04 11.36
N ALA A 28 -4.51 10.67 12.40
CA ALA A 28 -5.68 11.54 12.36
C ALA A 28 -5.55 12.78 11.47
N ALA A 29 -4.34 13.18 11.05
CA ALA A 29 -4.14 14.38 10.25
C ALA A 29 -4.13 14.14 8.73
N ARG A 30 -4.15 12.87 8.28
CA ARG A 30 -4.10 12.52 6.86
C ARG A 30 -5.22 11.55 6.51
N ALA A 31 -5.96 11.84 5.42
CA ALA A 31 -6.92 10.89 4.88
C ALA A 31 -6.17 9.70 4.28
N ILE A 32 -6.42 8.51 4.81
CA ILE A 32 -5.84 7.26 4.32
C ILE A 32 -6.75 6.73 3.19
N PRO A 33 -6.20 6.35 2.01
CA PRO A 33 -7.01 5.81 0.93
C PRO A 33 -7.59 4.43 1.29
N ARG A 34 -8.85 4.21 0.94
CA ARG A 34 -9.51 2.90 1.03
C ARG A 34 -9.10 2.00 -0.13
N SER A 35 -8.90 2.61 -1.30
CA SER A 35 -8.57 1.90 -2.53
C SER A 35 -7.43 2.55 -3.29
N ILE A 36 -6.56 1.70 -3.86
CA ILE A 36 -5.50 2.09 -4.79
C ILE A 36 -5.69 1.27 -6.05
N LEU A 37 -6.06 1.91 -7.16
CA LEU A 37 -6.23 1.25 -8.46
C LEU A 37 -4.94 1.31 -9.27
N TYR A 38 -4.35 0.15 -9.54
CA TYR A 38 -3.14 0.02 -10.37
C TYR A 38 -3.50 0.05 -11.85
N THR A 39 -2.78 0.86 -12.62
CA THR A 39 -2.92 0.95 -14.07
C THR A 39 -1.54 1.04 -14.74
N PRO A 40 -1.18 0.09 -15.63
CA PRO A 40 0.09 0.13 -16.37
C PRO A 40 0.26 1.40 -17.19
N ALA A 41 1.45 1.98 -17.17
CA ALA A 41 1.80 3.18 -17.96
C ALA A 41 2.03 2.88 -19.46
N LEU A 42 1.28 1.94 -20.03
CA LEU A 42 1.41 1.52 -21.44
C LEU A 42 0.51 2.31 -22.40
N SER A 43 -0.52 3.00 -21.89
CA SER A 43 -1.47 3.73 -22.69
C SER A 43 -2.02 4.95 -21.95
N LEU A 44 -1.84 6.13 -22.53
CA LEU A 44 -2.38 7.37 -22.00
C LEU A 44 -3.91 7.33 -21.88
N ASP A 45 -4.60 6.82 -22.90
CA ASP A 45 -6.06 6.73 -22.90
C ASP A 45 -6.58 5.80 -21.80
N ARG A 46 -5.86 4.71 -21.51
CA ARG A 46 -6.20 3.81 -20.39
C ARG A 46 -6.05 4.53 -19.06
N LEU A 47 -4.98 5.29 -18.85
CA LEU A 47 -4.76 6.07 -17.63
C LEU A 47 -5.84 7.15 -17.46
N VAL A 48 -6.16 7.89 -18.51
CA VAL A 48 -7.22 8.91 -18.49
C VAL A 48 -8.58 8.27 -18.20
N LYS A 49 -8.88 7.11 -18.80
CA LYS A 49 -10.08 6.34 -18.48
C LYS A 49 -10.09 5.86 -17.02
N ALA A 50 -8.94 5.42 -16.48
CA ALA A 50 -8.88 4.96 -15.11
C ALA A 50 -9.34 6.03 -14.11
N TRP A 51 -9.10 7.31 -14.38
CA TRP A 51 -9.52 8.41 -13.50
C TRP A 51 -11.03 8.66 -13.47
N THR A 52 -11.80 8.00 -14.32
CA THR A 52 -13.28 8.03 -14.27
C THR A 52 -13.84 7.01 -13.26
N TYR A 53 -13.00 6.11 -12.74
CA TYR A 53 -13.40 5.13 -11.74
C TYR A 53 -13.30 5.71 -10.34
N ASP A 54 -14.09 5.19 -9.42
CA ASP A 54 -14.15 5.64 -8.03
C ASP A 54 -13.04 5.02 -7.15
N ALA A 55 -11.79 5.30 -7.49
CA ALA A 55 -10.65 4.96 -6.64
C ALA A 55 -10.21 6.18 -5.83
N ASP A 56 -9.84 5.97 -4.55
CA ASP A 56 -9.29 7.05 -3.73
C ASP A 56 -7.91 7.48 -4.21
N VAL A 57 -7.12 6.54 -4.75
CA VAL A 57 -5.82 6.79 -5.39
C VAL A 57 -5.72 6.01 -6.70
N HIS A 58 -5.34 6.69 -7.76
CA HIS A 58 -5.04 6.10 -9.06
C HIS A 58 -3.52 5.95 -9.19
N LEU A 59 -3.04 4.73 -9.29
CA LEU A 59 -1.63 4.44 -9.38
C LEU A 59 -1.23 4.19 -10.84
N ILE A 60 -0.28 4.99 -11.32
CA ILE A 60 0.41 4.80 -12.59
C ILE A 60 1.59 3.88 -12.34
N ASP A 61 1.60 2.73 -12.98
CA ASP A 61 2.63 1.72 -12.75
C ASP A 61 3.72 1.77 -13.82
N LEU A 62 4.98 1.99 -13.38
CA LEU A 62 6.19 1.96 -14.22
C LEU A 62 7.01 0.68 -14.01
N GLU A 63 6.59 -0.17 -13.08
CA GLU A 63 7.37 -1.33 -12.64
C GLU A 63 6.87 -2.61 -13.33
N ASP A 64 6.49 -3.66 -12.64
CA ASP A 64 6.22 -5.01 -13.14
C ASP A 64 5.23 -5.12 -14.30
N SER A 65 4.23 -4.27 -14.34
CA SER A 65 3.24 -4.28 -15.43
C SER A 65 3.76 -3.68 -16.75
N VAL A 66 5.01 -3.18 -16.76
CA VAL A 66 5.66 -2.58 -17.93
C VAL A 66 6.86 -3.41 -18.34
N PRO A 67 6.88 -4.02 -19.55
CA PRO A 67 8.03 -4.76 -20.04
C PRO A 67 9.31 -3.92 -20.09
N PRO A 68 10.51 -4.51 -19.88
CA PRO A 68 11.78 -3.77 -19.84
C PRO A 68 12.02 -2.86 -21.05
N GLN A 69 11.68 -3.34 -22.25
CA GLN A 69 11.86 -2.57 -23.49
C GLN A 69 10.89 -1.40 -23.63
N GLU A 70 9.80 -1.34 -22.85
CA GLU A 70 8.79 -0.29 -22.87
C GLU A 70 8.96 0.75 -21.76
N LYS A 71 9.87 0.54 -20.81
CA LYS A 71 10.08 1.44 -19.66
C LYS A 71 10.28 2.91 -20.08
N ALA A 72 11.09 3.18 -21.10
CA ALA A 72 11.32 4.54 -21.59
C ALA A 72 10.07 5.18 -22.21
N ALA A 73 9.25 4.40 -22.90
CA ALA A 73 7.97 4.87 -23.44
C ALA A 73 6.94 5.09 -22.33
N ALA A 74 6.90 4.19 -21.35
CA ALA A 74 6.00 4.29 -20.19
C ALA A 74 6.26 5.56 -19.35
N ARG A 75 7.52 5.97 -19.16
CA ARG A 75 7.84 7.25 -18.50
C ARG A 75 7.25 8.45 -19.24
N LYS A 76 7.29 8.46 -20.60
CA LYS A 76 6.68 9.52 -21.40
C LYS A 76 5.15 9.53 -21.23
N VAL A 77 4.52 8.35 -21.25
CA VAL A 77 3.09 8.18 -20.99
C VAL A 77 2.73 8.67 -19.60
N CYS A 78 3.50 8.29 -18.57
CA CYS A 78 3.31 8.72 -17.20
C CYS A 78 3.37 10.25 -17.06
N ARG A 79 4.39 10.90 -17.64
CA ARG A 79 4.52 12.37 -17.65
C ARG A 79 3.30 13.04 -18.29
N SER A 80 2.91 12.58 -19.47
CA SER A 80 1.73 13.12 -20.17
C SER A 80 0.44 12.88 -19.41
N ALA A 81 0.34 11.78 -18.68
CA ALA A 81 -0.79 11.47 -17.82
C ALA A 81 -0.85 12.43 -16.62
N LEU A 82 0.26 12.68 -15.95
CA LEU A 82 0.33 13.63 -14.83
C LEU A 82 -0.15 15.03 -15.25
N GLU A 83 0.22 15.50 -16.45
CA GLU A 83 -0.21 16.80 -16.97
C GLU A 83 -1.74 16.87 -17.23
N LYS A 84 -2.39 15.74 -17.41
CA LYS A 84 -3.84 15.62 -17.65
C LYS A 84 -4.62 15.20 -16.41
N ALA A 85 -3.94 14.95 -15.29
CA ALA A 85 -4.59 14.47 -14.07
C ALA A 85 -5.57 15.51 -13.52
N PRO A 86 -6.84 15.16 -13.30
CA PRO A 86 -7.82 16.09 -12.77
C PRO A 86 -7.52 16.49 -11.32
N GLU A 87 -6.95 15.56 -10.55
CA GLU A 87 -6.57 15.76 -9.15
C GLU A 87 -5.21 15.09 -8.90
N PRO A 88 -4.08 15.77 -9.19
CA PRO A 88 -2.73 15.19 -9.04
C PRO A 88 -2.43 14.69 -7.63
N ALA A 89 -3.06 15.29 -6.60
CA ALA A 89 -2.92 14.87 -5.22
C ALA A 89 -3.42 13.44 -4.95
N ASN A 90 -4.28 12.91 -5.83
CA ASN A 90 -4.81 11.54 -5.76
C ASN A 90 -4.12 10.58 -6.74
N ILE A 91 -3.05 11.02 -7.39
CA ILE A 91 -2.26 10.18 -8.30
C ILE A 91 -1.04 9.64 -7.55
N ALA A 92 -0.80 8.34 -7.67
CA ALA A 92 0.42 7.68 -7.27
C ALA A 92 1.23 7.28 -8.52
N VAL A 93 2.56 7.26 -8.38
CA VAL A 93 3.46 6.64 -9.37
C VAL A 93 4.26 5.57 -8.67
N ARG A 94 4.14 4.31 -9.14
CA ARG A 94 5.00 3.22 -8.70
C ARG A 94 6.26 3.25 -9.56
N VAL A 95 7.40 3.48 -8.92
CA VAL A 95 8.71 3.54 -9.56
C VAL A 95 9.39 2.17 -9.54
N ASN A 96 10.39 1.99 -10.39
CA ASN A 96 11.19 0.79 -10.40
C ASN A 96 12.10 0.70 -9.15
N GLU A 97 12.64 -0.49 -8.87
CA GLU A 97 13.57 -0.78 -7.78
C GLU A 97 14.76 0.19 -7.79
N LEU A 98 15.11 0.76 -6.62
CA LEU A 98 16.18 1.79 -6.52
C LEU A 98 17.56 1.31 -6.97
N GLY A 99 17.83 0.01 -6.96
CA GLY A 99 19.06 -0.59 -7.48
C GLY A 99 19.18 -0.58 -9.01
N ALA A 100 18.09 -0.31 -9.73
CA ALA A 100 18.05 -0.35 -11.19
C ALA A 100 18.20 1.04 -11.84
N MET A 101 18.78 1.09 -13.05
CA MET A 101 18.87 2.33 -13.82
C MET A 101 17.51 2.92 -14.19
N ASP A 102 16.47 2.07 -14.29
CA ASP A 102 15.13 2.53 -14.55
C ASP A 102 14.59 3.41 -13.41
N ALA A 103 14.93 3.13 -12.15
CA ALA A 103 14.58 4.02 -11.04
C ALA A 103 15.24 5.40 -11.17
N VAL A 104 16.49 5.47 -11.58
CA VAL A 104 17.19 6.75 -11.81
C VAL A 104 16.43 7.59 -12.86
N HIS A 105 16.01 6.94 -13.94
CA HIS A 105 15.22 7.61 -14.99
C HIS A 105 13.80 8.00 -14.51
N ASP A 106 13.17 7.17 -13.68
CA ASP A 106 11.86 7.47 -13.10
C ASP A 106 11.94 8.68 -12.18
N LEU A 107 12.94 8.72 -11.30
CA LEU A 107 13.15 9.84 -10.37
C LEU A 107 13.50 11.13 -11.10
N ALA A 108 14.34 11.07 -12.15
CA ALA A 108 14.63 12.21 -13.00
C ALA A 108 13.34 12.74 -13.67
N MET A 109 12.53 11.86 -14.25
CA MET A 109 11.24 12.22 -14.84
C MET A 109 10.32 12.89 -13.82
N LEU A 110 10.18 12.33 -12.61
CA LEU A 110 9.38 12.90 -11.53
C LEU A 110 9.91 14.24 -11.04
N ALA A 111 11.23 14.39 -10.95
CA ALA A 111 11.88 15.64 -10.56
C ALA A 111 11.64 16.77 -11.58
N GLU A 112 11.58 16.44 -12.86
CA GLU A 112 11.38 17.40 -13.97
C GLU A 112 9.92 17.59 -14.37
N ALA A 113 8.99 16.75 -13.89
CA ALA A 113 7.59 16.84 -14.26
C ALA A 113 6.97 18.17 -13.82
N PRO A 114 6.23 18.88 -14.68
CA PRO A 114 5.59 20.15 -14.32
C PRO A 114 4.44 19.93 -13.32
N VAL A 115 3.83 18.76 -13.34
CA VAL A 115 2.78 18.34 -12.40
C VAL A 115 3.31 17.18 -11.56
N ARG A 116 3.26 17.32 -10.26
CA ARG A 116 3.79 16.35 -9.30
C ARG A 116 2.68 15.42 -8.81
N PRO A 117 2.93 14.10 -8.71
CA PRO A 117 1.97 13.19 -8.09
C PRO A 117 1.89 13.42 -6.58
N GLY A 118 0.73 13.11 -5.99
CA GLY A 118 0.55 13.15 -4.53
C GLY A 118 1.27 12.02 -3.80
N PHE A 119 1.56 10.90 -4.50
CA PHE A 119 2.21 9.73 -3.93
C PHE A 119 3.30 9.18 -4.85
N VAL A 120 4.36 8.64 -4.24
CA VAL A 120 5.33 7.78 -4.91
C VAL A 120 5.36 6.45 -4.17
N VAL A 121 5.25 5.35 -4.91
CA VAL A 121 5.26 3.99 -4.36
C VAL A 121 6.57 3.32 -4.74
N MET A 122 7.30 2.87 -3.74
CA MET A 122 8.57 2.14 -3.87
C MET A 122 8.33 0.64 -3.89
N THR A 123 9.12 -0.07 -4.65
CA THR A 123 9.14 -1.53 -4.77
C THR A 123 10.50 -2.08 -4.35
N MET A 124 10.55 -3.36 -4.00
CA MET A 124 11.77 -4.12 -3.68
C MET A 124 12.64 -3.44 -2.60
N VAL A 125 12.01 -2.74 -1.66
CA VAL A 125 12.70 -2.06 -0.56
C VAL A 125 13.12 -3.09 0.49
N ASP A 126 14.35 -3.01 0.95
CA ASP A 126 14.90 -3.86 2.01
C ASP A 126 15.09 -3.12 3.34
N SER A 127 15.17 -1.80 3.32
CA SER A 127 15.47 -1.02 4.52
C SER A 127 14.86 0.39 4.54
N ALA A 128 14.73 0.96 5.74
CA ALA A 128 14.28 2.33 5.95
C ALA A 128 15.22 3.40 5.33
N VAL A 129 16.48 3.05 5.11
CA VAL A 129 17.47 3.96 4.50
C VAL A 129 17.08 4.31 3.07
N GLU A 130 16.57 3.34 2.31
CA GLU A 130 16.11 3.56 0.93
C GLU A 130 14.93 4.52 0.87
N VAL A 131 14.00 4.39 1.82
CA VAL A 131 12.84 5.30 1.93
C VAL A 131 13.30 6.74 2.19
N THR A 132 14.26 6.91 3.09
CA THR A 132 14.84 8.22 3.41
C THR A 132 15.58 8.80 2.21
N LEU A 133 16.40 7.98 1.53
CA LEU A 133 17.14 8.40 0.34
C LEU A 133 16.23 8.90 -0.78
N LEU A 134 15.15 8.14 -1.09
CA LEU A 134 14.18 8.57 -2.10
C LEU A 134 13.49 9.87 -1.70
N ARG A 135 13.06 9.99 -0.45
CA ARG A 135 12.40 11.18 0.08
C ARG A 135 13.29 12.41 -0.07
N ASP A 136 14.56 12.31 0.35
CA ASP A 136 15.52 13.42 0.31
C ASP A 136 15.87 13.79 -1.15
N THR A 137 15.96 12.78 -2.03
CA THR A 137 16.21 12.99 -3.46
C THR A 137 15.07 13.79 -4.08
N LEU A 138 13.82 13.41 -3.87
CA LEU A 138 12.67 14.14 -4.41
C LEU A 138 12.52 15.52 -3.77
N ALA A 139 12.78 15.64 -2.47
CA ALA A 139 12.74 16.92 -1.76
C ALA A 139 13.78 17.90 -2.28
N SER A 140 14.99 17.43 -2.68
CA SER A 140 16.02 18.27 -3.29
C SER A 140 15.59 18.88 -4.63
N ALA A 141 14.66 18.23 -5.32
CA ALA A 141 14.01 18.73 -6.54
C ALA A 141 12.71 19.53 -6.26
N GLY A 142 12.41 19.84 -4.99
CA GLY A 142 11.20 20.55 -4.58
C GLY A 142 9.92 19.72 -4.67
N ALA A 143 10.02 18.37 -4.68
CA ALA A 143 8.87 17.47 -4.69
C ALA A 143 8.70 16.82 -3.32
N HIS A 144 7.49 16.87 -2.77
CA HIS A 144 7.17 16.35 -1.43
C HIS A 144 5.95 15.40 -1.46
N PRO A 145 5.97 14.33 -2.30
CA PRO A 145 4.90 13.35 -2.31
C PRO A 145 4.85 12.57 -1.00
N GLN A 146 3.72 11.92 -0.72
CA GLN A 146 3.68 10.86 0.27
C GLN A 146 4.44 9.64 -0.27
N ILE A 147 5.31 9.06 0.54
CA ILE A 147 6.09 7.87 0.15
C ILE A 147 5.41 6.63 0.72
N TYR A 148 4.94 5.79 -0.17
CA TYR A 148 4.43 4.47 0.17
C TYR A 148 5.46 3.41 -0.23
N VAL A 149 5.51 2.32 0.54
CA VAL A 149 6.45 1.21 0.32
C VAL A 149 5.65 -0.07 0.11
N THR A 150 5.94 -0.79 -0.96
CA THR A 150 5.46 -2.16 -1.14
C THR A 150 6.30 -3.09 -0.26
N LEU A 151 5.66 -3.69 0.76
CA LEU A 151 6.29 -4.65 1.67
C LEU A 151 6.26 -6.03 1.02
N GLU A 152 7.32 -6.41 0.32
CA GLU A 152 7.33 -7.57 -0.59
C GLU A 152 8.62 -8.40 -0.53
N THR A 153 9.58 -8.01 0.31
CA THR A 153 10.79 -8.79 0.56
C THR A 153 10.83 -9.31 1.99
N PRO A 154 11.46 -10.45 2.26
CA PRO A 154 11.69 -10.92 3.64
C PRO A 154 12.51 -9.93 4.47
N ALA A 155 13.45 -9.19 3.86
CA ALA A 155 14.24 -8.17 4.52
C ALA A 155 13.34 -7.00 4.97
N ALA A 156 12.44 -6.52 4.10
CA ALA A 156 11.46 -5.50 4.45
C ALA A 156 10.54 -5.94 5.59
N VAL A 157 10.09 -7.19 5.60
CA VAL A 157 9.26 -7.73 6.70
C VAL A 157 10.06 -7.75 8.01
N ALA A 158 11.36 -8.08 7.96
CA ALA A 158 12.21 -8.06 9.14
C ALA A 158 12.47 -6.64 9.68
N ASP A 159 12.56 -5.63 8.79
CA ASP A 159 12.80 -4.21 9.14
C ASP A 159 11.51 -3.36 9.11
N VAL A 160 10.34 -3.99 9.12
CA VAL A 160 9.04 -3.34 8.91
C VAL A 160 8.77 -2.19 9.87
N ASP A 161 9.25 -2.25 11.12
CA ASP A 161 9.08 -1.19 12.10
C ASP A 161 9.83 0.09 11.70
N ALA A 162 11.09 -0.03 11.26
CA ALA A 162 11.87 1.11 10.80
C ALA A 162 11.35 1.65 9.46
N ILE A 163 10.94 0.78 8.54
CA ILE A 163 10.33 1.18 7.26
C ILE A 163 9.02 1.93 7.52
N ALA A 164 8.14 1.43 8.40
CA ALA A 164 6.90 2.12 8.76
C ALA A 164 7.14 3.49 9.40
N ALA A 165 8.20 3.63 10.21
CA ALA A 165 8.60 4.93 10.75
C ALA A 165 9.08 5.91 9.69
N ALA A 166 9.68 5.44 8.59
CA ALA A 166 10.21 6.27 7.50
C ALA A 166 9.15 6.56 6.42
N ALA A 167 8.21 5.67 6.15
CA ALA A 167 7.19 5.78 5.11
C ALA A 167 5.94 6.55 5.58
N ASP A 168 5.11 6.98 4.64
CA ASP A 168 3.77 7.53 4.90
C ASP A 168 2.68 6.45 4.79
N GLY A 169 2.98 5.35 4.09
CA GLY A 169 2.12 4.17 3.97
C GLY A 169 2.89 2.93 3.57
N LEU A 170 2.34 1.77 3.93
CA LEU A 170 2.81 0.47 3.46
C LEU A 170 1.70 -0.19 2.64
N VAL A 171 2.08 -0.88 1.57
CA VAL A 171 1.21 -1.73 0.75
C VAL A 171 1.79 -3.13 0.78
N LEU A 172 0.99 -4.15 1.04
CA LEU A 172 1.51 -5.53 1.00
C LEU A 172 1.71 -5.99 -0.45
N GLY A 173 2.93 -6.38 -0.81
CA GLY A 173 3.28 -6.99 -2.09
C GLY A 173 3.28 -8.52 -1.98
N SER A 174 2.09 -9.12 -2.09
CA SER A 174 1.91 -10.54 -1.80
C SER A 174 2.52 -11.48 -2.84
N ALA A 175 2.65 -11.04 -4.10
CA ALA A 175 3.17 -11.87 -5.17
C ALA A 175 4.67 -12.14 -4.99
N ASP A 176 5.47 -11.09 -4.85
CA ASP A 176 6.92 -11.18 -4.73
C ASP A 176 7.34 -11.78 -3.39
N LEU A 177 6.61 -11.42 -2.32
CA LEU A 177 6.86 -12.03 -1.02
C LEU A 177 6.59 -13.54 -1.03
N ALA A 178 5.46 -13.97 -1.60
CA ALA A 178 5.14 -15.40 -1.71
C ALA A 178 6.13 -16.14 -2.61
N ALA A 179 6.53 -15.53 -3.74
CA ALA A 179 7.53 -16.11 -4.65
C ALA A 179 8.87 -16.29 -3.93
N THR A 180 9.35 -15.29 -3.20
CA THR A 180 10.61 -15.36 -2.44
C THR A 180 10.55 -16.39 -1.31
N LEU A 181 9.39 -16.51 -0.65
CA LEU A 181 9.18 -17.51 0.41
C LEU A 181 8.96 -18.93 -0.15
N GLY A 182 8.73 -19.09 -1.45
CA GLY A 182 8.40 -20.37 -2.08
C GLY A 182 7.04 -20.92 -1.66
N VAL A 183 6.06 -20.04 -1.41
CA VAL A 183 4.71 -20.42 -0.96
C VAL A 183 3.64 -19.89 -1.93
N GLU A 184 2.44 -20.46 -1.86
CA GLU A 184 1.29 -19.90 -2.58
C GLU A 184 0.79 -18.60 -1.92
N ILE A 185 0.17 -17.73 -2.74
CA ILE A 185 -0.48 -16.51 -2.27
C ILE A 185 -1.77 -16.90 -1.53
N THR A 186 -1.62 -17.30 -0.27
CA THR A 186 -2.73 -17.66 0.60
C THR A 186 -2.79 -16.75 1.82
N TRP A 187 -3.96 -16.69 2.45
CA TRP A 187 -4.11 -15.96 3.71
C TRP A 187 -3.13 -16.47 4.78
N ALA A 188 -3.08 -17.78 4.98
CA ALA A 188 -2.25 -18.41 6.00
C ALA A 188 -0.74 -18.20 5.74
N GLY A 189 -0.31 -18.33 4.48
CA GLY A 189 1.10 -18.19 4.09
C GLY A 189 1.66 -16.80 4.37
N LEU A 190 0.82 -15.76 4.26
CA LEU A 190 1.25 -14.38 4.41
C LEU A 190 0.68 -13.67 5.66
N LEU A 191 0.03 -14.42 6.58
CA LEU A 191 -0.56 -13.83 7.79
C LEU A 191 0.46 -13.19 8.70
N ALA A 192 1.63 -13.79 8.87
CA ALA A 192 2.70 -13.26 9.72
C ALA A 192 3.19 -11.88 9.22
N ALA A 193 3.37 -11.73 7.91
CA ALA A 193 3.75 -10.46 7.30
C ALA A 193 2.65 -9.40 7.48
N ARG A 194 1.37 -9.76 7.27
CA ARG A 194 0.25 -8.86 7.53
C ARG A 194 0.20 -8.39 8.98
N GLN A 195 0.37 -9.30 9.94
CA GLN A 195 0.35 -8.94 11.36
C GLN A 195 1.52 -8.03 11.74
N ALA A 196 2.73 -8.33 11.27
CA ALA A 196 3.90 -7.49 11.50
C ALA A 196 3.69 -6.08 10.92
N MET A 197 3.19 -5.98 9.69
CA MET A 197 2.87 -4.73 9.01
C MET A 197 1.79 -3.93 9.76
N ALA A 198 0.70 -4.57 10.17
CA ALA A 198 -0.39 -3.90 10.91
C ALA A 198 0.11 -3.32 12.25
N MET A 199 0.93 -4.07 13.00
CA MET A 199 1.50 -3.60 14.27
C MET A 199 2.47 -2.43 14.07
N ALA A 200 3.34 -2.50 13.06
CA ALA A 200 4.27 -1.43 12.75
C ALA A 200 3.52 -0.15 12.29
N CYS A 201 2.56 -0.29 11.39
CA CYS A 201 1.73 0.83 10.95
C CYS A 201 0.95 1.48 12.10
N ALA A 202 0.36 0.67 12.98
CA ALA A 202 -0.36 1.19 14.16
C ALA A 202 0.56 1.94 15.13
N ARG A 203 1.82 1.47 15.30
CA ARG A 203 2.81 2.12 16.16
C ARG A 203 3.22 3.50 15.65
N HIS A 204 3.43 3.64 14.34
CA HIS A 204 3.97 4.86 13.73
C HIS A 204 2.90 5.76 13.12
N GLY A 205 1.64 5.33 13.10
CA GLY A 205 0.56 6.07 12.48
C GLY A 205 0.68 6.11 10.95
N THR A 206 1.21 5.05 10.36
CA THR A 206 1.44 4.88 8.93
C THR A 206 0.23 4.22 8.28
N ALA A 207 -0.13 4.60 7.06
CA ALA A 207 -1.21 3.94 6.32
C ALA A 207 -0.88 2.45 6.09
N CYS A 208 -1.87 1.57 6.26
CA CYS A 208 -1.74 0.13 6.11
C CYS A 208 -2.70 -0.36 5.05
N ILE A 209 -2.19 -0.75 3.88
CA ILE A 209 -2.96 -1.12 2.68
C ILE A 209 -2.67 -2.57 2.32
N ASP A 210 -3.71 -3.38 2.15
CA ASP A 210 -3.54 -4.77 1.73
C ASP A 210 -3.31 -4.89 0.21
N THR A 211 -2.79 -6.03 -0.19
CA THR A 211 -2.50 -6.41 -1.58
C THR A 211 -3.74 -6.44 -2.48
N ALA A 212 -3.54 -6.46 -3.79
CA ALA A 212 -4.61 -6.71 -4.76
C ALA A 212 -5.13 -8.17 -4.66
N ASN A 213 -6.39 -8.37 -5.07
CA ASN A 213 -6.93 -9.70 -5.30
C ASN A 213 -6.50 -10.20 -6.69
N PHE A 214 -5.88 -11.37 -6.75
CA PHE A 214 -5.47 -12.00 -8.01
C PHE A 214 -6.45 -13.07 -8.50
N ARG A 215 -7.47 -13.42 -7.69
CA ARG A 215 -8.49 -14.45 -8.00
C ARG A 215 -9.79 -13.81 -8.45
N LEU A 216 -9.72 -13.04 -9.54
CA LEU A 216 -10.83 -12.23 -10.05
C LEU A 216 -12.07 -13.06 -10.46
N ALA A 217 -11.89 -14.33 -10.80
CA ALA A 217 -12.96 -15.22 -11.22
C ALA A 217 -13.69 -15.92 -10.06
N GLU A 218 -13.23 -15.73 -8.80
CA GLU A 218 -13.79 -16.41 -7.63
C GLU A 218 -14.71 -15.47 -6.83
N PRO A 219 -16.03 -15.58 -6.98
CA PRO A 219 -16.97 -14.76 -6.21
C PRO A 219 -16.83 -14.98 -4.71
N GLY A 220 -16.84 -13.91 -3.95
CA GLY A 220 -16.76 -13.95 -2.49
C GLY A 220 -15.36 -13.95 -1.88
N VAL A 221 -14.29 -14.25 -2.65
CA VAL A 221 -12.91 -14.16 -2.15
C VAL A 221 -12.59 -12.74 -1.72
N LEU A 222 -12.86 -11.76 -2.55
CA LEU A 222 -12.63 -10.35 -2.25
C LEU A 222 -13.32 -9.91 -0.94
N ALA A 223 -14.59 -10.28 -0.76
CA ALA A 223 -15.34 -9.92 0.44
C ALA A 223 -14.72 -10.52 1.72
N GLN A 224 -14.32 -11.79 1.66
CA GLN A 224 -13.63 -12.46 2.78
C GLN A 224 -12.27 -11.83 3.08
N GLU A 225 -11.50 -11.48 2.05
CA GLU A 225 -10.21 -10.80 2.24
C GLU A 225 -10.41 -9.43 2.90
N ILE A 226 -11.37 -8.63 2.44
CA ILE A 226 -11.66 -7.31 3.00
C ILE A 226 -12.05 -7.42 4.48
N GLU A 227 -12.89 -8.38 4.84
CA GLU A 227 -13.29 -8.58 6.23
C GLU A 227 -12.09 -8.93 7.12
N ARG A 228 -11.27 -9.88 6.68
CA ARG A 228 -10.08 -10.31 7.41
C ARG A 228 -9.04 -9.19 7.59
N VAL A 229 -8.81 -8.36 6.56
CA VAL A 229 -7.86 -7.25 6.68
C VAL A 229 -8.40 -6.14 7.58
N ARG A 230 -9.72 -5.91 7.61
CA ARG A 230 -10.36 -5.01 8.60
C ARG A 230 -10.12 -5.48 10.04
N GLU A 231 -10.27 -6.78 10.29
CA GLU A 231 -10.00 -7.37 11.61
C GLU A 231 -8.54 -7.18 12.05
N LEU A 232 -7.59 -7.16 11.12
CA LEU A 232 -6.18 -6.88 11.39
C LEU A 232 -5.85 -5.38 11.53
N GLY A 233 -6.80 -4.47 11.26
CA GLY A 233 -6.59 -3.03 11.35
C GLY A 233 -6.01 -2.40 10.10
N PHE A 234 -6.15 -3.02 8.92
CA PHE A 234 -5.81 -2.39 7.65
C PHE A 234 -6.82 -1.29 7.30
N HIS A 235 -6.34 -0.26 6.64
CA HIS A 235 -7.12 0.91 6.27
C HIS A 235 -7.67 0.84 4.85
N GLY A 236 -6.97 0.14 3.95
CA GLY A 236 -7.27 0.09 2.52
C GLY A 236 -6.82 -1.20 1.86
N LYS A 237 -7.17 -1.33 0.58
CA LYS A 237 -6.79 -2.45 -0.26
C LYS A 237 -6.41 -1.95 -1.67
N ALA A 238 -5.34 -2.52 -2.21
CA ALA A 238 -4.99 -2.35 -3.62
C ALA A 238 -5.92 -3.18 -4.52
N THR A 239 -6.07 -2.77 -5.77
CA THR A 239 -6.75 -3.54 -6.80
C THR A 239 -6.18 -3.26 -8.18
N VAL A 240 -6.23 -4.26 -9.06
CA VAL A 240 -5.90 -4.17 -10.49
C VAL A 240 -7.16 -4.13 -11.37
N HIS A 241 -8.34 -4.29 -10.77
CA HIS A 241 -9.61 -4.36 -11.50
C HIS A 241 -10.63 -3.33 -11.00
N PRO A 242 -11.08 -2.39 -11.85
CA PRO A 242 -11.98 -1.31 -11.41
C PRO A 242 -13.33 -1.81 -10.88
N GLY A 243 -13.79 -2.98 -11.31
CA GLY A 243 -15.03 -3.59 -10.81
C GLY A 243 -15.02 -3.96 -9.32
N GLU A 244 -13.84 -4.02 -8.68
CA GLU A 244 -13.71 -4.30 -7.25
C GLU A 244 -13.89 -3.05 -6.37
N LEU A 245 -13.75 -1.85 -6.95
CA LEU A 245 -13.74 -0.59 -6.21
C LEU A 245 -15.00 -0.38 -5.36
N GLY A 246 -16.17 -0.73 -5.91
CA GLY A 246 -17.42 -0.60 -5.18
C GLY A 246 -17.45 -1.42 -3.88
N ALA A 247 -16.97 -2.67 -3.94
CA ALA A 247 -16.87 -3.55 -2.77
C ALA A 247 -15.82 -3.05 -1.77
N ILE A 248 -14.63 -2.67 -2.24
CA ILE A 248 -13.54 -2.16 -1.41
C ILE A 248 -13.97 -0.87 -0.70
N ASN A 249 -14.43 0.12 -1.46
CA ASN A 249 -14.82 1.43 -0.92
C ASN A 249 -16.01 1.33 0.03
N GLY A 250 -16.98 0.47 -0.29
CA GLY A 250 -18.15 0.25 0.57
C GLY A 250 -17.79 -0.37 1.91
N ALA A 251 -16.96 -1.40 1.91
CA ALA A 251 -16.60 -2.15 3.11
C ALA A 251 -15.54 -1.44 3.99
N LEU A 252 -14.63 -0.66 3.39
CA LEU A 252 -13.60 0.10 4.11
C LEU A 252 -14.00 1.57 4.38
N ARG A 253 -15.24 1.93 4.04
CA ARG A 253 -15.79 3.24 4.39
C ARG A 253 -15.94 3.34 5.91
N PRO A 254 -15.62 4.49 6.52
CA PRO A 254 -15.97 4.74 7.91
C PRO A 254 -17.49 4.60 8.12
N ASP A 255 -17.87 3.62 8.93
CA ASP A 255 -19.28 3.35 9.23
C ASP A 255 -19.88 4.52 10.02
N PRO A 256 -20.97 5.18 9.54
CA PRO A 256 -21.58 6.30 10.26
C PRO A 256 -22.07 5.92 11.65
N ASP A 257 -22.59 4.70 11.82
CA ASP A 257 -23.06 4.22 13.13
C ASP A 257 -21.87 3.95 14.06
N GLY A 258 -20.81 3.32 13.54
CA GLY A 258 -19.56 3.13 14.24
C GLY A 258 -18.92 4.47 14.66
N LEU A 259 -18.94 5.48 13.80
CA LEU A 259 -18.46 6.83 14.14
C LEU A 259 -19.31 7.49 15.24
N ARG A 260 -20.65 7.35 15.17
CA ARG A 260 -21.53 7.84 16.23
C ARG A 260 -21.26 7.12 17.56
N HIS A 261 -21.13 5.80 17.52
CA HIS A 261 -20.79 5.01 18.71
C HIS A 261 -19.43 5.42 19.28
N ALA A 262 -18.41 5.57 18.43
CA ALA A 262 -17.09 6.01 18.87
C ALA A 262 -17.12 7.39 19.54
N ARG A 263 -17.87 8.36 19.01
CA ARG A 263 -18.06 9.66 19.66
C ARG A 263 -18.71 9.52 21.04
N ARG A 264 -19.72 8.65 21.18
CA ARG A 264 -20.38 8.36 22.47
C ARG A 264 -19.43 7.71 23.48
N VAL A 265 -18.59 6.77 23.06
CA VAL A 265 -17.57 6.15 23.91
C VAL A 265 -16.55 7.19 24.40
N ALA A 266 -16.03 8.01 23.50
CA ALA A 266 -15.08 9.07 23.87
C ALA A 266 -15.67 10.07 24.86
N GLU A 267 -16.94 10.44 24.67
CA GLU A 267 -17.68 11.34 25.55
C GLU A 267 -17.97 10.72 26.93
N ALA A 268 -18.43 9.46 26.97
CA ALA A 268 -18.72 8.77 28.24
C ALA A 268 -17.50 8.67 29.15
N VAL A 269 -16.33 8.32 28.57
CA VAL A 269 -15.07 8.27 29.33
C VAL A 269 -14.61 9.67 29.75
N ARG A 270 -14.79 10.69 28.91
CA ARG A 270 -14.49 12.08 29.25
C ARG A 270 -15.34 12.56 30.43
N SER A 271 -16.65 12.27 30.41
CA SER A 271 -17.60 12.64 31.48
C SER A 271 -17.36 11.89 32.78
N ALA A 272 -16.59 10.78 32.76
CA ALA A 272 -16.12 10.06 33.93
C ALA A 272 -14.68 10.46 34.33
N ASP A 273 -14.27 11.70 34.04
CA ASP A 273 -12.93 12.24 34.32
C ASP A 273 -11.78 11.35 33.82
N GLY A 274 -12.00 10.67 32.71
CA GLY A 274 -11.03 9.74 32.10
C GLY A 274 -11.03 8.36 32.75
N GLY A 275 -11.94 8.06 33.65
CA GLY A 275 -12.10 6.79 34.32
C GLY A 275 -12.95 5.78 33.53
N ILE A 276 -13.55 4.84 34.27
CA ILE A 276 -14.46 3.83 33.72
C ILE A 276 -15.89 4.36 33.71
N ALA A 277 -16.59 4.20 32.57
CA ALA A 277 -17.99 4.50 32.41
C ALA A 277 -18.75 3.25 31.95
N VAL A 278 -20.07 3.29 32.00
CA VAL A 278 -20.94 2.28 31.39
C VAL A 278 -21.70 2.94 30.24
N LEU A 279 -21.60 2.37 29.05
CA LEU A 279 -22.31 2.82 27.85
C LEU A 279 -23.04 1.62 27.22
N ASP A 280 -24.35 1.74 27.02
CA ASP A 280 -25.20 0.68 26.46
C ASP A 280 -25.01 -0.69 27.15
N GLY A 281 -24.86 -0.68 28.48
CA GLY A 281 -24.63 -1.90 29.28
C GLY A 281 -23.20 -2.45 29.24
N ASN A 282 -22.28 -1.84 28.50
CA ASN A 282 -20.89 -2.26 28.39
C ASN A 282 -19.96 -1.32 29.16
N MET A 283 -18.95 -1.90 29.79
CA MET A 283 -17.90 -1.13 30.46
C MET A 283 -16.93 -0.54 29.43
N VAL A 284 -16.74 0.77 29.45
CA VAL A 284 -15.79 1.50 28.59
C VAL A 284 -14.82 2.30 29.47
N GLY A 285 -13.58 2.41 29.05
CA GLY A 285 -12.53 3.10 29.80
C GLY A 285 -11.43 3.65 28.88
N PRO A 286 -10.28 4.07 29.41
CA PRO A 286 -9.23 4.76 28.65
C PRO A 286 -8.78 4.04 27.36
N PRO A 287 -8.60 2.70 27.30
CA PRO A 287 -8.26 2.02 26.05
C PRO A 287 -9.32 2.20 24.95
N PHE A 288 -10.60 2.04 25.32
CA PHE A 288 -11.72 2.22 24.39
C PHE A 288 -11.85 3.66 23.93
N ALA A 289 -11.60 4.62 24.81
CA ALA A 289 -11.61 6.04 24.43
C ALA A 289 -10.45 6.39 23.48
N ARG A 290 -9.27 5.76 23.60
CA ARG A 290 -8.19 5.93 22.61
C ARG A 290 -8.60 5.40 21.25
N MET A 291 -9.12 4.17 21.19
CA MET A 291 -9.62 3.57 19.95
C MET A 291 -10.72 4.43 19.32
N ALA A 292 -11.68 4.87 20.11
CA ALA A 292 -12.77 5.73 19.67
C ALA A 292 -12.27 7.05 19.07
N ARG A 293 -11.31 7.71 19.71
CA ARG A 293 -10.70 8.95 19.16
C ARG A 293 -9.98 8.70 17.84
N THR A 294 -9.25 7.60 17.70
CA THR A 294 -8.61 7.22 16.42
C THR A 294 -9.65 7.00 15.34
N THR A 295 -10.72 6.25 15.63
CA THR A 295 -11.81 6.01 14.68
C THR A 295 -12.47 7.31 14.23
N VAL A 296 -12.77 8.22 15.16
CA VAL A 296 -13.37 9.53 14.85
C VAL A 296 -12.42 10.36 13.99
N ALA A 297 -11.14 10.43 14.36
CA ALA A 297 -10.17 11.22 13.63
C ALA A 297 -9.95 10.74 12.19
N LEU A 298 -9.88 9.42 11.97
CA LEU A 298 -9.83 8.83 10.63
C LEU A 298 -11.10 9.14 9.82
N GLY A 299 -12.26 9.02 10.44
CA GLY A 299 -13.54 9.33 9.79
C GLY A 299 -13.68 10.81 9.42
N ASP A 300 -13.25 11.72 10.29
CA ASP A 300 -13.29 13.16 10.04
C ASP A 300 -12.27 13.56 8.93
N ALA A 301 -11.06 13.01 8.95
CA ALA A 301 -10.07 13.22 7.90
C ALA A 301 -10.53 12.71 6.53
N TRP A 302 -11.19 11.54 6.52
CA TRP A 302 -11.79 10.99 5.31
C TRP A 302 -12.93 11.88 4.78
N ALA A 303 -13.84 12.33 5.65
CA ALA A 303 -14.94 13.21 5.27
C ALA A 303 -14.45 14.56 4.72
N GLN A 304 -13.36 15.09 5.25
CA GLN A 304 -12.74 16.32 4.74
C GLN A 304 -12.18 16.15 3.32
N ARG A 305 -11.57 15.00 3.02
CA ARG A 305 -10.95 14.75 1.72
C ARG A 305 -11.96 14.32 0.65
N PHE A 306 -12.88 13.43 0.99
CA PHE A 306 -13.78 12.79 0.04
C PHE A 306 -15.23 13.25 0.16
N GLY A 307 -15.54 14.15 1.12
CA GLY A 307 -16.88 14.65 1.40
C GLY A 307 -17.72 13.71 2.27
N PRO A 308 -18.79 14.24 2.93
CA PRO A 308 -19.66 13.47 3.84
C PRO A 308 -20.46 12.37 3.13
N SER A 309 -20.60 12.49 1.82
CA SER A 309 -21.28 11.54 0.94
C SER A 309 -20.28 11.13 -0.14
N GLY A 310 -19.27 10.34 0.21
CA GLY A 310 -18.55 9.60 -0.82
C GLY A 310 -19.57 8.86 -1.69
N PRO A 311 -19.26 8.51 -2.96
CA PRO A 311 -20.22 8.03 -3.94
C PRO A 311 -21.14 6.98 -3.35
N SER A 312 -22.41 7.31 -3.31
CA SER A 312 -23.48 6.50 -2.73
C SER A 312 -24.08 5.66 -3.83
N GLY A 313 -23.98 4.36 -3.69
CA GLY A 313 -24.83 3.45 -4.40
C GLY A 313 -24.14 2.12 -4.71
N PRO A 314 -24.80 0.99 -4.46
CA PRO A 314 -24.39 -0.26 -5.06
C PRO A 314 -24.50 -0.10 -6.59
N ILE A 315 -23.40 -0.35 -7.31
CA ILE A 315 -23.43 -0.51 -8.75
C ILE A 315 -24.36 -1.69 -9.02
N SER A 316 -25.51 -1.40 -9.63
CA SER A 316 -26.42 -2.45 -10.07
C SER A 316 -25.70 -3.38 -11.02
N PRO A 317 -25.92 -4.71 -10.95
CA PRO A 317 -25.26 -5.68 -11.83
C PRO A 317 -25.53 -5.50 -13.35
N SER A 318 -26.38 -4.51 -13.72
CA SER A 318 -26.80 -4.27 -15.10
C SER A 318 -25.78 -3.50 -15.96
N ASP A 319 -24.72 -2.90 -15.38
CA ASP A 319 -23.76 -2.12 -16.16
C ASP A 319 -22.49 -2.91 -16.56
N SER A 320 -22.45 -4.22 -16.37
CA SER A 320 -21.39 -5.10 -16.88
C SER A 320 -21.60 -5.51 -18.35
N GLY A 321 -22.24 -4.65 -19.13
CA GLY A 321 -22.47 -4.81 -20.57
C GLY A 321 -21.27 -4.42 -21.40
N GLY A 322 -20.49 -5.38 -21.86
CA GLY A 322 -19.81 -5.30 -23.15
C GLY A 322 -18.40 -4.71 -23.19
N ALA A 323 -17.39 -5.51 -22.84
CA ALA A 323 -16.10 -5.47 -23.52
C ALA A 323 -15.50 -6.87 -23.55
N GLY A 324 -16.09 -7.71 -24.38
CA GLY A 324 -15.42 -8.92 -24.85
C GLY A 324 -14.29 -8.50 -25.80
N ALA A 325 -13.06 -8.57 -25.33
CA ALA A 325 -11.89 -8.65 -26.17
C ALA A 325 -11.16 -9.93 -25.76
N SER A 326 -11.57 -11.02 -26.41
CA SER A 326 -10.80 -12.25 -26.49
C SER A 326 -9.52 -11.94 -27.27
N THR A 327 -8.41 -11.84 -26.63
CA THR A 327 -7.12 -12.07 -27.27
C THR A 327 -6.69 -13.48 -26.92
N GLY A 328 -6.72 -14.31 -27.96
CA GLY A 328 -6.43 -15.71 -27.92
C GLY A 328 -4.99 -16.02 -27.47
N LEU A 329 -4.91 -16.87 -26.51
CA LEU A 329 -3.79 -17.78 -26.32
C LEU A 329 -4.25 -19.14 -26.86
N SER A 330 -4.20 -19.27 -28.19
CA SER A 330 -4.28 -20.55 -28.90
C SER A 330 -2.87 -20.90 -29.38
N GLY A 331 -2.30 -21.94 -28.85
CA GLY A 331 -1.09 -22.51 -29.42
C GLY A 331 -0.24 -23.33 -28.46
N LEU A 332 -0.79 -24.40 -27.91
CA LEU A 332 0.01 -25.59 -27.61
C LEU A 332 -0.80 -26.80 -28.04
N GLY A 333 -0.30 -27.39 -29.13
CA GLY A 333 -0.96 -28.42 -29.89
C GLY A 333 -1.16 -29.71 -29.13
N ASP A 334 -2.33 -30.22 -29.35
CA ASP A 334 -2.73 -31.60 -29.10
C ASP A 334 -1.97 -32.52 -30.08
N GLY A 335 -1.16 -33.39 -29.54
CA GLY A 335 -0.39 -34.43 -30.28
C GLY A 335 -0.76 -35.81 -29.81
N THR A 336 -2.03 -36.19 -30.01
CA THR A 336 -2.41 -37.62 -29.95
C THR A 336 -1.83 -38.36 -31.15
N ARG A 337 -0.96 -39.35 -30.92
CA ARG A 337 -0.78 -40.49 -31.80
C ARG A 337 -0.75 -41.79 -31.00
N ALA A 338 -1.74 -42.59 -31.31
CA ALA A 338 -1.88 -43.96 -30.94
C ALA A 338 -0.91 -44.85 -31.75
N GLY A 339 -0.57 -45.99 -31.20
CA GLY A 339 0.11 -47.13 -31.86
C GLY A 339 1.03 -47.78 -30.84
N GLY A 340 0.68 -48.87 -30.22
CA GLY A 340 0.57 -50.20 -30.77
C GLY A 340 1.78 -51.01 -30.35
N GLY A 341 1.60 -51.97 -29.43
CA GLY A 341 2.16 -53.32 -29.55
C GLY A 341 3.54 -53.57 -28.92
N GLU A 342 3.55 -54.40 -27.94
CA GLU A 342 4.23 -55.67 -27.81
C GLU A 342 5.06 -55.89 -26.55
N GLU A 343 4.75 -56.99 -25.95
CA GLU A 343 5.37 -57.66 -24.80
C GLU A 343 6.83 -58.12 -25.04
N ALA A 344 7.54 -58.17 -23.97
CA ALA A 344 8.53 -59.23 -23.57
C ALA A 344 9.44 -58.54 -22.48
N GLY A 345 9.53 -58.95 -21.23
CA GLY A 345 9.89 -60.26 -20.75
C GLY A 345 11.37 -60.32 -20.35
N HIS A 346 11.62 -60.70 -19.10
CA HIS A 346 12.91 -61.07 -18.49
C HIS A 346 13.73 -59.98 -17.80
N ASP A 347 13.84 -60.07 -16.52
CA ASP A 347 14.52 -60.97 -15.54
C ASP A 347 15.95 -60.50 -15.16
N ARG A 348 16.13 -60.32 -13.84
CA ARG A 348 17.36 -60.42 -13.03
C ARG A 348 18.55 -59.48 -13.27
N ARG A 349 18.84 -58.61 -12.36
CA ARG A 349 19.66 -58.80 -11.14
C ARG A 349 19.71 -57.56 -10.29
#